data_18b4c6786bbe01906216490f16aa53a1
#
_entry.id   18b4c6786bbe01906216490f16aa53a1
#
_cell.length_a   1.000
_cell.length_b   1.000
_cell.length_c   1.000
_cell.angle_alpha   90.00
_cell.angle_beta   90.00
_cell.angle_gamma   90.00
#
_symmetry.space_group_name_H-M   'P 1'
#
loop_
_entity.id
_entity.type
_entity.pdbx_description
1 polymer ?
#
loop_
_entity_poly.entity_id
_entity_poly.type
_entity_poly.pdbx_seq_one_letter_code
_entity_poly.pdbx_strand_id
1 'polypeptide(L)'
;TLKRCYAAVADRSKGLGDLLGLENLYITVSGYVPKHGVKMETCSFKETEAFSICARLPKNNDRILVVQSAGNTARAFARVCSDNNIPIVICIPNDNINDLWFLRKLKPCVKIIATPNGTDYYDAIALGEKLCKDPRYMAEGGAKNVARRDGMGTTLLSAVETIGRIPDA
;
A
#
# COMPACT_ATOMS: atom_id res chain seq x y z
N THR A 1 5.26 5.25 -18.23
CA THR A 1 5.50 4.05 -17.40
C THR A 1 5.60 4.48 -15.94
N LEU A 2 4.89 3.82 -15.04
CA LEU A 2 4.98 4.11 -13.60
C LEU A 2 6.34 3.68 -13.04
N LYS A 3 6.84 4.46 -12.07
CA LYS A 3 7.96 4.03 -11.23
C LYS A 3 7.50 2.83 -10.41
N ARG A 4 8.19 1.70 -10.54
CA ARG A 4 7.85 0.46 -9.85
C ARG A 4 8.04 0.58 -8.34
N CYS A 5 7.17 -0.07 -7.58
CA CYS A 5 7.41 -0.37 -6.17
C CYS A 5 8.28 -1.63 -6.05
N TYR A 6 8.77 -1.88 -4.85
CA TYR A 6 9.49 -3.12 -4.55
C TYR A 6 8.52 -4.21 -4.10
N ALA A 7 8.80 -5.46 -4.48
CA ALA A 7 8.09 -6.62 -3.98
C ALA A 7 8.55 -6.98 -2.56
N ALA A 8 7.77 -7.80 -1.87
CA ALA A 8 8.24 -8.48 -0.67
C ALA A 8 9.44 -9.38 -0.99
N VAL A 9 10.30 -9.63 -0.02
CA VAL A 9 11.45 -10.54 -0.16
C VAL A 9 11.19 -11.77 0.67
N ALA A 10 11.24 -12.94 0.05
CA ALA A 10 11.18 -14.22 0.75
C ALA A 10 12.59 -14.77 0.96
N ASP A 11 12.85 -15.34 2.14
CA ASP A 11 14.12 -15.96 2.44
C ASP A 11 13.93 -17.16 3.39
N ARG A 12 14.83 -18.15 3.32
CA ARG A 12 14.79 -19.32 4.21
C ARG A 12 15.33 -18.92 5.58
N SER A 13 14.50 -19.09 6.60
CA SER A 13 14.87 -18.76 7.99
C SER A 13 15.44 -19.97 8.70
N LYS A 14 16.75 -20.19 8.56
CA LYS A 14 17.42 -21.33 9.22
C LYS A 14 17.28 -21.27 10.75
N GLY A 15 17.62 -20.15 11.38
CA GLY A 15 17.62 -20.04 12.85
C GLY A 15 16.25 -20.27 13.49
N LEU A 16 15.19 -19.64 12.94
CA LEU A 16 13.84 -19.87 13.44
C LEU A 16 13.33 -21.27 13.04
N GLY A 17 13.70 -21.75 11.86
CA GLY A 17 13.38 -23.10 11.41
C GLY A 17 13.96 -24.16 12.34
N ASP A 18 15.23 -24.04 12.70
CA ASP A 18 15.90 -24.95 13.64
C ASP A 18 15.21 -24.94 15.03
N LEU A 19 14.84 -23.73 15.51
CA LEU A 19 14.14 -23.58 16.80
C LEU A 19 12.76 -24.24 16.82
N LEU A 20 12.04 -24.18 15.70
CA LEU A 20 10.68 -24.70 15.57
C LEU A 20 10.61 -26.14 15.03
N GLY A 21 11.75 -26.75 14.66
CA GLY A 21 11.79 -28.06 13.99
C GLY A 21 11.24 -28.01 12.55
N LEU A 22 11.32 -26.87 11.89
CA LEU A 22 10.82 -26.65 10.52
C LEU A 22 11.98 -26.44 9.55
N GLU A 23 12.47 -27.50 8.93
CA GLU A 23 13.64 -27.43 8.03
C GLU A 23 13.48 -26.46 6.88
N ASN A 24 12.28 -26.33 6.32
CA ASN A 24 11.98 -25.54 5.14
C ASN A 24 11.10 -24.33 5.46
N LEU A 25 11.38 -23.64 6.57
CA LEU A 25 10.69 -22.43 6.93
C LEU A 25 11.20 -21.25 6.09
N TYR A 26 10.28 -20.63 5.33
CA TYR A 26 10.51 -19.38 4.62
C TYR A 26 9.72 -18.24 5.27
N ILE A 27 10.33 -17.06 5.30
CA ILE A 27 9.69 -15.83 5.80
C ILE A 27 9.65 -14.83 4.67
N THR A 28 8.46 -14.27 4.41
CA THR A 28 8.29 -13.20 3.44
C THR A 28 8.17 -11.86 4.16
N VAL A 29 9.06 -10.93 3.83
CA VAL A 29 9.20 -9.64 4.49
C VAL A 29 8.76 -8.49 3.58
N SER A 30 7.73 -7.76 4.00
CA SER A 30 7.34 -6.47 3.43
C SER A 30 7.91 -5.36 4.31
N GLY A 31 9.12 -4.88 4.03
CA GLY A 31 9.83 -3.98 4.92
C GLY A 31 10.91 -3.14 4.23
N TYR A 32 11.67 -2.40 5.03
CA TYR A 32 12.76 -1.56 4.54
C TYR A 32 14.06 -1.86 5.29
N VAL A 33 14.81 -2.84 4.79
CA VAL A 33 16.15 -3.23 5.25
C VAL A 33 17.06 -3.37 4.03
N PRO A 34 17.50 -2.25 3.41
CA PRO A 34 18.18 -2.25 2.10
C PRO A 34 19.41 -3.14 2.01
N LYS A 35 20.17 -3.30 3.11
CA LYS A 35 21.33 -4.18 3.17
C LYS A 35 21.00 -5.67 2.94
N HIS A 36 19.74 -6.06 3.13
CA HIS A 36 19.23 -7.41 2.87
C HIS A 36 18.32 -7.46 1.62
N GLY A 37 18.35 -6.44 0.76
CA GLY A 37 17.53 -6.41 -0.45
C GLY A 37 16.07 -6.00 -0.23
N VAL A 38 15.63 -5.86 1.02
CA VAL A 38 14.26 -5.49 1.40
C VAL A 38 14.11 -3.97 1.27
N LYS A 39 13.37 -3.47 0.27
CA LYS A 39 13.36 -2.06 -0.11
C LYS A 39 11.97 -1.43 -0.18
N MET A 40 10.96 -2.06 0.39
CA MET A 40 9.59 -1.54 0.43
C MET A 40 9.49 -0.42 1.46
N GLU A 41 9.46 0.84 1.00
CA GLU A 41 9.59 2.04 1.85
C GLU A 41 8.44 2.24 2.83
N THR A 42 7.25 1.74 2.53
CA THR A 42 6.10 1.85 3.43
C THR A 42 6.05 0.75 4.48
N CYS A 43 6.97 -0.23 4.41
CA CYS A 43 7.04 -1.40 5.29
C CYS A 43 5.73 -2.19 5.34
N SER A 44 4.98 -2.22 4.24
CA SER A 44 3.69 -2.90 4.18
C SER A 44 3.37 -3.33 2.75
N PHE A 45 2.86 -4.56 2.57
CA PHE A 45 2.35 -5.06 1.29
C PHE A 45 1.22 -4.18 0.69
N LYS A 46 0.68 -3.23 1.43
CA LYS A 46 -0.22 -2.20 0.90
C LYS A 46 0.43 -1.36 -0.21
N GLU A 47 1.76 -1.32 -0.27
CA GLU A 47 2.48 -0.64 -1.35
C GLU A 47 2.24 -1.32 -2.70
N THR A 48 2.24 -2.66 -2.75
CA THR A 48 1.93 -3.41 -3.98
C THR A 48 0.45 -3.33 -4.35
N GLU A 49 -0.46 -3.26 -3.37
CA GLU A 49 -1.88 -2.99 -3.62
C GLU A 49 -2.07 -1.62 -4.28
N ALA A 50 -1.48 -0.58 -3.70
CA ALA A 50 -1.58 0.78 -4.25
C ALA A 50 -0.96 0.88 -5.65
N PHE A 51 0.19 0.24 -5.86
CA PHE A 51 0.84 0.21 -7.17
C PHE A 51 -0.06 -0.47 -8.23
N SER A 52 -0.64 -1.61 -7.91
CA SER A 52 -1.51 -2.36 -8.82
C SER A 52 -2.74 -1.55 -9.25
N ILE A 53 -3.35 -0.79 -8.32
CA ILE A 53 -4.45 0.12 -8.62
C ILE A 53 -3.97 1.27 -9.52
N CYS A 54 -2.90 1.94 -9.15
CA CYS A 54 -2.36 3.06 -9.92
C CYS A 54 -1.93 2.66 -11.33
N ALA A 55 -1.38 1.43 -11.50
CA ALA A 55 -0.98 0.91 -12.79
C ALA A 55 -2.16 0.64 -13.75
N ARG A 56 -3.37 0.50 -13.23
CA ARG A 56 -4.60 0.25 -13.98
C ARG A 56 -5.47 1.49 -14.17
N LEU A 57 -5.03 2.64 -13.69
CA LEU A 57 -5.71 3.89 -14.01
C LEU A 57 -5.68 4.13 -15.52
N PRO A 58 -6.75 4.69 -16.13
CA PRO A 58 -6.75 5.07 -17.53
C PRO A 58 -5.56 6.00 -17.86
N LYS A 59 -4.97 5.85 -19.05
CA LYS A 59 -3.80 6.66 -19.47
C LYS A 59 -4.06 8.17 -19.40
N ASN A 60 -5.29 8.58 -19.69
CA ASN A 60 -5.73 9.98 -19.68
C ASN A 60 -6.62 10.25 -18.46
N ASN A 61 -6.31 9.62 -17.32
CA ASN A 61 -7.08 9.89 -16.11
C ASN A 61 -6.79 11.30 -15.59
N ASP A 62 -7.80 12.15 -15.62
CA ASP A 62 -7.83 13.51 -15.10
C ASP A 62 -8.46 13.62 -13.71
N ARG A 63 -9.00 12.50 -13.19
CA ARG A 63 -9.67 12.45 -11.90
C ARG A 63 -8.68 12.28 -10.76
N ILE A 64 -9.02 12.88 -9.63
CA ILE A 64 -8.27 12.80 -8.39
C ILE A 64 -8.68 11.52 -7.64
N LEU A 65 -7.72 10.66 -7.34
CA LEU A 65 -7.97 9.45 -6.56
C LEU A 65 -8.33 9.82 -5.11
N VAL A 66 -9.31 9.14 -4.52
CA VAL A 66 -9.71 9.34 -3.11
C VAL A 66 -9.53 8.03 -2.36
N VAL A 67 -8.79 8.10 -1.26
CA VAL A 67 -8.52 6.97 -0.37
C VAL A 67 -8.92 7.34 1.05
N GLN A 68 -9.71 6.49 1.69
CA GLN A 68 -10.05 6.61 3.10
C GLN A 68 -9.26 5.57 3.89
N SER A 69 -8.33 6.01 4.74
CA SER A 69 -7.54 5.08 5.53
C SER A 69 -6.76 5.78 6.63
N ALA A 70 -6.70 5.15 7.78
CA ALA A 70 -5.99 5.64 8.96
C ALA A 70 -4.57 5.05 9.13
N GLY A 71 -4.04 4.27 8.16
CA GLY A 71 -2.77 3.59 8.38
C GLY A 71 -2.03 3.19 7.11
N ASN A 72 -1.62 1.94 7.01
CA ASN A 72 -0.75 1.42 5.97
C ASN A 72 -1.24 1.67 4.54
N THR A 73 -2.56 1.62 4.29
CA THR A 73 -3.13 1.92 2.97
C THR A 73 -2.91 3.40 2.62
N ALA A 74 -3.15 4.33 3.55
CA ALA A 74 -2.89 5.76 3.34
C ALA A 74 -1.42 6.00 2.99
N ARG A 75 -0.49 5.41 3.74
CA ARG A 75 0.95 5.53 3.50
C ARG A 75 1.36 4.97 2.13
N ALA A 76 0.84 3.80 1.78
CA ALA A 76 1.12 3.14 0.51
C ALA A 76 0.68 4.00 -0.69
N PHE A 77 -0.58 4.43 -0.69
CA PHE A 77 -1.08 5.30 -1.76
C PHE A 77 -0.36 6.65 -1.81
N ALA A 78 -0.09 7.28 -0.65
CA ALA A 78 0.68 8.52 -0.60
C ALA A 78 2.04 8.35 -1.28
N ARG A 79 2.77 7.25 -0.99
CA ARG A 79 4.09 7.01 -1.56
C ARG A 79 4.03 6.72 -3.06
N VAL A 80 3.19 5.78 -3.48
CA VAL A 80 3.06 5.38 -4.88
C VAL A 80 2.57 6.55 -5.74
N CYS A 81 1.55 7.28 -5.31
CA CYS A 81 1.03 8.43 -6.03
C CYS A 81 2.05 9.57 -6.08
N SER A 82 2.77 9.85 -4.98
CA SER A 82 3.83 10.85 -4.95
C SER A 82 4.95 10.51 -5.94
N ASP A 83 5.39 9.26 -6.01
CA ASP A 83 6.46 8.85 -6.91
C ASP A 83 6.08 8.95 -8.39
N ASN A 84 4.79 8.80 -8.69
CA ASN A 84 4.26 8.76 -10.05
C ASN A 84 3.48 10.03 -10.47
N ASN A 85 3.48 11.09 -9.64
CA ASN A 85 2.74 12.34 -9.86
C ASN A 85 1.23 12.12 -10.09
N ILE A 86 0.64 11.12 -9.42
CA ILE A 86 -0.80 10.86 -9.50
C ILE A 86 -1.53 11.73 -8.47
N PRO A 87 -2.50 12.56 -8.89
CA PRO A 87 -3.28 13.36 -7.96
C PRO A 87 -4.11 12.48 -7.02
N ILE A 88 -3.98 12.71 -5.70
CA ILE A 88 -4.68 11.94 -4.68
C ILE A 88 -5.09 12.81 -3.49
N VAL A 89 -6.26 12.51 -2.95
CA VAL A 89 -6.72 12.97 -1.64
C VAL A 89 -6.86 11.78 -0.72
N ILE A 90 -6.25 11.86 0.45
CA ILE A 90 -6.34 10.87 1.51
C ILE A 90 -7.16 11.47 2.64
N CYS A 91 -8.30 10.85 2.95
CA CYS A 91 -9.16 11.21 4.08
C CYS A 91 -8.76 10.34 5.28
N ILE A 92 -8.47 10.98 6.42
CA ILE A 92 -7.94 10.32 7.61
C ILE A 92 -8.59 10.92 8.87
N PRO A 93 -8.88 10.11 9.91
CA PRO A 93 -9.22 10.65 11.22
C PRO A 93 -8.07 11.52 11.75
N ASN A 94 -8.39 12.65 12.38
CA ASN A 94 -7.35 13.56 12.86
C ASN A 94 -6.39 12.90 13.85
N ASP A 95 -6.90 12.03 14.72
CA ASP A 95 -6.12 11.34 15.74
C ASP A 95 -5.05 10.40 15.15
N ASN A 96 -5.23 9.97 13.89
CA ASN A 96 -4.28 9.10 13.18
C ASN A 96 -3.27 9.86 12.30
N ILE A 97 -3.31 11.18 12.27
CA ILE A 97 -2.40 11.96 11.40
C ILE A 97 -0.93 11.69 11.73
N ASN A 98 -0.61 11.52 13.01
CA ASN A 98 0.74 11.26 13.49
C ASN A 98 1.23 9.83 13.22
N ASP A 99 0.32 8.91 12.85
CA ASP A 99 0.68 7.54 12.44
C ASP A 99 1.21 7.49 10.99
N LEU A 100 1.05 8.60 10.25
CA LEU A 100 1.57 8.72 8.90
C LEU A 100 3.02 9.17 8.92
N TRP A 101 3.92 8.25 8.66
CA TRP A 101 5.34 8.55 8.48
C TRP A 101 5.81 8.18 7.08
N PHE A 102 6.81 8.92 6.58
CA PHE A 102 7.38 8.72 5.25
C PHE A 102 8.91 8.89 5.30
N LEU A 103 9.65 7.97 4.67
CA LEU A 103 11.11 8.05 4.57
C LEU A 103 11.57 9.23 3.71
N ARG A 104 10.73 9.68 2.78
CA ARG A 104 11.00 10.80 1.88
C ARG A 104 9.80 11.75 1.82
N LYS A 105 10.05 13.04 1.59
CA LYS A 105 9.01 14.06 1.41
C LYS A 105 8.04 13.66 0.29
N LEU A 106 6.75 13.88 0.51
CA LEU A 106 5.71 13.72 -0.49
C LEU A 106 5.66 14.92 -1.44
N LYS A 107 5.28 14.66 -2.69
CA LYS A 107 5.08 15.71 -3.69
C LYS A 107 3.71 16.39 -3.51
N PRO A 108 3.53 17.61 -4.08
CA PRO A 108 2.29 18.38 -3.95
C PRO A 108 1.03 17.71 -4.53
N CYS A 109 1.18 16.68 -5.37
CA CYS A 109 0.05 15.89 -5.89
C CYS A 109 -0.69 15.08 -4.83
N VAL A 110 -0.07 14.87 -3.65
CA VAL A 110 -0.68 14.18 -2.52
C VAL A 110 -1.24 15.21 -1.55
N LYS A 111 -2.54 15.13 -1.30
CA LYS A 111 -3.24 15.94 -0.30
C LYS A 111 -3.77 15.02 0.80
N ILE A 112 -3.59 15.42 2.05
CA ILE A 112 -4.14 14.72 3.22
C ILE A 112 -5.15 15.66 3.86
N ILE A 113 -6.36 15.17 4.06
CA ILE A 113 -7.46 15.89 4.72
C ILE A 113 -7.82 15.11 5.97
N ALA A 114 -7.63 15.75 7.12
CA ALA A 114 -8.07 15.19 8.39
C ALA A 114 -9.52 15.57 8.68
N THR A 115 -10.26 14.66 9.29
CA THR A 115 -11.57 14.95 9.88
C THR A 115 -11.38 15.75 11.18
N PRO A 116 -12.42 16.38 11.75
CA PRO A 116 -12.32 17.04 13.05
C PRO A 116 -11.84 16.13 14.17
N ASN A 117 -11.31 16.70 15.26
CA ASN A 117 -10.93 15.95 16.45
C ASN A 117 -12.12 15.16 17.01
N GLY A 118 -11.86 13.97 17.55
CA GLY A 118 -12.87 13.10 18.15
C GLY A 118 -13.75 12.37 17.13
N THR A 119 -13.39 12.41 15.87
CA THR A 119 -14.04 11.61 14.80
C THR A 119 -13.28 10.30 14.58
N ASP A 120 -13.97 9.33 13.99
CA ASP A 120 -13.44 7.99 13.76
C ASP A 120 -13.19 7.69 12.27
N TYR A 121 -12.87 6.43 11.99
CA TYR A 121 -12.62 5.97 10.63
C TYR A 121 -13.87 6.06 9.73
N TYR A 122 -15.07 5.93 10.28
CA TYR A 122 -16.32 6.06 9.51
C TYR A 122 -16.55 7.49 9.03
N ASP A 123 -16.14 8.48 9.83
CA ASP A 123 -16.18 9.90 9.42
C ASP A 123 -15.22 10.18 8.25
N ALA A 124 -14.05 9.57 8.25
CA ALA A 124 -13.12 9.66 7.13
C ALA A 124 -13.69 8.99 5.86
N ILE A 125 -14.42 7.88 6.01
CA ILE A 125 -15.15 7.24 4.90
C ILE A 125 -16.22 8.20 4.37
N ALA A 126 -17.07 8.73 5.24
CA ALA A 126 -18.14 9.67 4.86
C ALA A 126 -17.60 10.92 4.15
N LEU A 127 -16.45 11.45 4.60
CA LEU A 127 -15.76 12.56 3.93
C LEU A 127 -15.34 12.18 2.51
N GLY A 128 -14.73 11.02 2.33
CA GLY A 128 -14.31 10.54 1.02
C GLY A 128 -15.49 10.27 0.08
N GLU A 129 -16.57 9.69 0.59
CA GLU A 129 -17.81 9.50 -0.16
C GLU A 129 -18.43 10.83 -0.60
N LYS A 130 -18.40 11.85 0.28
CA LYS A 130 -18.85 13.20 -0.04
C LYS A 130 -18.02 13.83 -1.16
N LEU A 131 -16.69 13.67 -1.12
CA LEU A 131 -15.81 14.14 -2.20
C LEU A 131 -16.14 13.44 -3.52
N CYS A 132 -16.37 12.13 -3.51
CA CYS A 132 -16.66 11.35 -4.72
C CYS A 132 -18.04 11.64 -5.35
N LYS A 133 -18.89 12.48 -4.74
CA LYS A 133 -20.09 13.04 -5.41
C LYS A 133 -19.74 14.04 -6.50
N ASP A 134 -18.56 14.66 -6.43
CA ASP A 134 -18.02 15.49 -7.48
C ASP A 134 -17.30 14.61 -8.52
N PRO A 135 -17.65 14.69 -9.82
CA PRO A 135 -17.07 13.83 -10.86
C PRO A 135 -15.55 14.00 -11.04
N ARG A 136 -14.95 15.05 -10.52
CA ARG A 136 -13.48 15.23 -10.51
C ARG A 136 -12.76 14.23 -9.62
N TYR A 137 -13.46 13.57 -8.73
CA TYR A 137 -12.89 12.59 -7.79
C TYR A 137 -13.33 11.17 -8.12
N MET A 138 -12.51 10.20 -7.77
CA MET A 138 -12.82 8.78 -7.92
C MET A 138 -12.33 7.99 -6.70
N ALA A 139 -13.21 7.16 -6.14
CA ALA A 139 -12.83 6.25 -5.06
C ALA A 139 -11.86 5.18 -5.57
N GLU A 140 -10.89 4.79 -4.74
CA GLU A 140 -9.98 3.68 -5.06
C GLU A 140 -10.69 2.31 -5.05
N GLY A 141 -11.84 2.19 -4.41
CA GLY A 141 -12.72 1.03 -4.47
C GLY A 141 -12.56 0.02 -3.33
N GLY A 142 -11.59 0.19 -2.43
CA GLY A 142 -11.41 -0.68 -1.27
C GLY A 142 -11.25 -2.16 -1.63
N ALA A 143 -11.81 -3.03 -0.81
CA ALA A 143 -11.75 -4.48 -0.99
C ALA A 143 -12.52 -4.99 -2.23
N LYS A 144 -13.37 -4.17 -2.83
CA LYS A 144 -14.09 -4.49 -4.07
C LYS A 144 -13.22 -4.34 -5.32
N ASN A 145 -12.10 -3.62 -5.21
CA ASN A 145 -11.18 -3.40 -6.32
C ASN A 145 -10.30 -4.63 -6.56
N VAL A 146 -10.50 -5.31 -7.69
CA VAL A 146 -9.75 -6.52 -8.07
C VAL A 146 -8.24 -6.22 -8.17
N ALA A 147 -7.87 -5.05 -8.68
CA ALA A 147 -6.48 -4.63 -8.77
C ALA A 147 -5.77 -4.62 -7.41
N ARG A 148 -6.50 -4.25 -6.35
CA ARG A 148 -5.98 -4.27 -4.98
C ARG A 148 -5.65 -5.70 -4.53
N ARG A 149 -6.56 -6.65 -4.79
CA ARG A 149 -6.36 -8.07 -4.47
C ARG A 149 -5.19 -8.67 -5.24
N ASP A 150 -5.06 -8.33 -6.53
CA ASP A 150 -3.92 -8.78 -7.34
C ASP A 150 -2.59 -8.25 -6.80
N GLY A 151 -2.56 -6.98 -6.39
CA GLY A 151 -1.38 -6.39 -5.75
C GLY A 151 -1.00 -7.11 -4.46
N MET A 152 -1.97 -7.48 -3.63
CA MET A 152 -1.75 -8.26 -2.41
C MET A 152 -1.16 -9.65 -2.72
N GLY A 153 -1.61 -10.30 -3.78
CA GLY A 153 -1.12 -11.60 -4.24
C GLY A 153 0.38 -11.63 -4.57
N THR A 154 1.00 -10.49 -4.86
CA THR A 154 2.44 -10.40 -5.16
C THR A 154 3.32 -10.89 -4.01
N THR A 155 2.84 -10.85 -2.76
CA THR A 155 3.56 -11.40 -1.61
C THR A 155 3.77 -12.91 -1.74
N LEU A 156 2.71 -13.64 -2.11
CA LEU A 156 2.80 -15.08 -2.38
C LEU A 156 3.64 -15.38 -3.61
N LEU A 157 3.44 -14.62 -4.69
CA LEU A 157 4.21 -14.81 -5.93
C LEU A 157 5.70 -14.63 -5.71
N SER A 158 6.12 -13.66 -4.89
CA SER A 158 7.52 -13.46 -4.51
C SER A 158 8.09 -14.66 -3.74
N ALA A 159 7.29 -15.26 -2.85
CA ALA A 159 7.69 -16.48 -2.14
C ALA A 159 7.83 -17.66 -3.10
N VAL A 160 6.86 -17.87 -3.99
CA VAL A 160 6.89 -18.94 -5.00
C VAL A 160 8.10 -18.81 -5.92
N GLU A 161 8.43 -17.59 -6.36
CA GLU A 161 9.62 -17.32 -7.19
C GLU A 161 10.92 -17.71 -6.46
N THR A 162 11.02 -17.41 -5.17
CA THR A 162 12.19 -17.73 -4.35
C THR A 162 12.30 -19.24 -4.05
N ILE A 163 11.19 -19.90 -3.73
CA ILE A 163 11.12 -21.31 -3.34
C ILE A 163 11.20 -22.23 -4.57
N GLY A 164 10.76 -21.75 -5.74
CA GLY A 164 10.66 -22.51 -6.98
C GLY A 164 9.45 -23.44 -7.08
N ARG A 165 8.55 -23.41 -6.09
CA ARG A 165 7.29 -24.16 -6.02
C ARG A 165 6.27 -23.47 -5.12
N ILE A 166 5.03 -23.89 -5.20
CA ILE A 166 3.99 -23.44 -4.26
C ILE A 166 4.31 -24.01 -2.87
N PRO A 167 4.29 -23.19 -1.81
CA PRO A 167 4.45 -23.68 -0.43
C PRO A 167 3.36 -24.69 -0.06
N ASP A 168 3.68 -25.60 0.87
CA ASP A 168 2.73 -26.63 1.34
C ASP A 168 1.69 -26.04 2.32
N ALA A 169 2.06 -24.98 3.06
CA ALA A 169 1.21 -24.26 4.00
C ALA A 169 1.59 -22.77 4.04
#